data_d23c74c4b00ca36cee0239abd99639d6
#
_entry.id   d23c74c4b00ca36cee0239abd99639d6
#
_cell.length_a   1.000
_cell.length_b   1.000
_cell.length_c   1.000
_cell.angle_alpha   90.00
_cell.angle_beta   90.00
_cell.angle_gamma   90.00
#
_symmetry.space_group_name_H-M   'P 1'
#
loop_
_entity.id
_entity.type
_entity.pdbx_description
1 polymer ?
#
loop_
_entity_poly.entity_id
_entity_poly.type
_entity_poly.pdbx_seq_one_letter_code
_entity_poly.pdbx_strand_id
1 'polypeptide(L)'
;MIYFDTSYLVRLYYQEAGADAVRMLAATDHVACATHGQAEMMAAFHRKLREGAIRPVAYAALLGQVRAHSEAGAFRWLAPDEEVFMRIAQVYQKLPASVFLRAADAMHLATAAESGFRVIYSSDTRLLAAAKHFGIEGQNVIGQSP
;
A
#
# COMPACT_ATOMS: atom_id res chain seq x y z
N MET A 1 -2.16 -6.24 -13.65
CA MET A 1 -1.48 -5.58 -12.50
C MET A 1 -2.41 -5.61 -11.29
N ILE A 2 -1.81 -5.73 -10.11
CA ILE A 2 -2.50 -5.69 -8.81
C ILE A 2 -2.02 -4.46 -8.02
N TYR A 3 -2.93 -3.79 -7.31
CA TYR A 3 -2.57 -2.63 -6.52
C TYR A 3 -2.41 -3.00 -5.04
N PHE A 4 -1.23 -2.76 -4.50
CA PHE A 4 -0.91 -2.94 -3.08
C PHE A 4 -0.82 -1.60 -2.38
N ASP A 5 -1.36 -1.50 -1.17
CA ASP A 5 -0.97 -0.44 -0.26
C ASP A 5 0.39 -0.75 0.39
N THR A 6 0.89 0.17 1.18
CA THR A 6 2.19 0.04 1.86
C THR A 6 2.24 -1.13 2.83
N SER A 7 1.12 -1.50 3.45
CA SER A 7 1.08 -2.63 4.40
C SER A 7 1.41 -3.96 3.74
N TYR A 8 1.02 -4.13 2.48
CA TYR A 8 1.34 -5.30 1.65
C TYR A 8 2.76 -5.22 1.09
N LEU A 9 3.22 -4.04 0.64
CA LEU A 9 4.60 -3.89 0.17
C LEU A 9 5.63 -4.22 1.24
N VAL A 10 5.41 -3.79 2.49
CA VAL A 10 6.30 -4.12 3.62
C VAL A 10 6.42 -5.63 3.81
N ARG A 11 5.33 -6.40 3.63
CA ARG A 11 5.33 -7.87 3.77
C ARG A 11 6.10 -8.61 2.68
N LEU A 12 6.38 -7.96 1.56
CA LEU A 12 7.27 -8.55 0.55
C LEU A 12 8.71 -8.66 1.07
N TYR A 13 9.12 -7.78 1.96
CA TYR A 13 10.49 -7.66 2.46
C TYR A 13 10.67 -8.11 3.90
N TYR A 14 9.65 -7.94 4.72
CA TYR A 14 9.72 -8.25 6.14
C TYR A 14 8.78 -9.40 6.49
N GLN A 15 9.33 -10.41 7.21
CA GLN A 15 8.53 -11.57 7.64
C GLN A 15 7.66 -11.19 8.83
N GLU A 16 6.37 -11.12 8.59
CA GLU A 16 5.33 -10.93 9.60
C GLU A 16 4.07 -11.70 9.22
N ALA A 17 3.04 -11.70 10.06
CA ALA A 17 1.80 -12.42 9.80
C ALA A 17 1.23 -12.10 8.41
N GLY A 18 0.96 -13.15 7.63
CA GLY A 18 0.41 -13.05 6.27
C GLY A 18 1.42 -12.73 5.17
N ALA A 19 2.72 -12.63 5.46
CA ALA A 19 3.74 -12.32 4.44
C ALA A 19 3.75 -13.34 3.29
N ASP A 20 3.57 -14.61 3.57
CA ASP A 20 3.59 -15.65 2.54
C ASP A 20 2.38 -15.55 1.60
N ALA A 21 1.18 -15.28 2.14
CA ALA A 21 -0.03 -15.06 1.32
C ALA A 21 0.13 -13.83 0.41
N VAL A 22 0.72 -12.75 0.93
CA VAL A 22 1.00 -11.53 0.14
C VAL A 22 2.03 -11.79 -0.96
N ARG A 23 3.11 -12.54 -0.66
CA ARG A 23 4.12 -12.93 -1.67
C ARG A 23 3.54 -13.84 -2.75
N MET A 24 2.69 -14.78 -2.38
CA MET A 24 1.98 -15.63 -3.35
C MET A 24 1.10 -14.78 -4.27
N LEU A 25 0.36 -13.82 -3.73
CA LEU A 25 -0.45 -12.90 -4.54
C LEU A 25 0.44 -12.03 -5.44
N ALA A 26 1.55 -11.49 -4.94
CA ALA A 26 2.49 -10.69 -5.72
C ALA A 26 3.11 -11.45 -6.89
N ALA A 27 3.24 -12.78 -6.78
CA ALA A 27 3.76 -13.64 -7.84
C ALA A 27 2.77 -13.85 -9.00
N THR A 28 1.51 -13.46 -8.85
CA THR A 28 0.48 -13.68 -9.88
C THR A 28 0.45 -12.60 -10.95
N ASP A 29 0.90 -11.37 -10.65
CA ASP A 29 0.89 -10.26 -11.59
C ASP A 29 1.82 -9.13 -11.12
N HIS A 30 2.09 -8.17 -11.99
CA HIS A 30 2.94 -7.03 -11.69
C HIS A 30 2.29 -6.11 -10.62
N VAL A 31 3.07 -5.76 -9.59
CA VAL A 31 2.58 -4.97 -8.46
C VAL A 31 2.68 -3.48 -8.76
N ALA A 32 1.60 -2.75 -8.51
CA ALA A 32 1.53 -1.30 -8.57
C ALA A 32 1.26 -0.70 -7.19
N CYS A 33 1.75 0.50 -6.95
CA CYS A 33 1.50 1.28 -5.75
C CYS A 33 1.65 2.78 -6.05
N ALA A 34 1.00 3.63 -5.28
CA ALA A 34 1.23 5.07 -5.34
C ALA A 34 2.67 5.43 -4.92
N THR A 35 3.26 6.44 -5.54
CA THR A 35 4.66 6.83 -5.32
C THR A 35 4.97 7.16 -3.85
N HIS A 36 4.02 7.75 -3.11
CA HIS A 36 4.21 8.05 -1.68
C HIS A 36 4.37 6.78 -0.81
N GLY A 37 3.92 5.62 -1.29
CA GLY A 37 4.15 4.33 -0.64
C GLY A 37 5.63 4.01 -0.41
N GLN A 38 6.54 4.57 -1.24
CA GLN A 38 7.98 4.46 -1.00
C GLN A 38 8.39 5.10 0.33
N ALA A 39 7.89 6.31 0.61
CA ALA A 39 8.18 7.00 1.87
C ALA A 39 7.55 6.27 3.07
N GLU A 40 6.35 5.74 2.91
CA GLU A 40 5.69 4.97 3.96
C GLU A 40 6.42 3.64 4.25
N MET A 41 6.95 2.94 3.24
CA MET A 41 7.78 1.75 3.44
C MET A 41 9.04 2.08 4.25
N MET A 42 9.74 3.17 3.90
CA MET A 42 10.92 3.64 4.65
C MET A 42 10.55 3.95 6.11
N ALA A 43 9.43 4.64 6.33
CA ALA A 43 8.94 4.94 7.67
C ALA A 43 8.56 3.66 8.45
N ALA A 44 7.95 2.67 7.80
CA ALA A 44 7.62 1.39 8.41
C ALA A 44 8.89 0.61 8.84
N PHE A 45 9.91 0.54 8.01
CA PHE A 45 11.18 -0.10 8.37
C PHE A 45 11.93 0.67 9.45
N HIS A 46 11.93 2.00 9.40
CA HIS A 46 12.52 2.84 10.44
C HIS A 46 11.81 2.64 11.79
N ARG A 47 10.48 2.49 11.79
CA ARG A 47 9.73 2.15 13.00
C ARG A 47 10.19 0.82 13.59
N LYS A 48 10.39 -0.23 12.77
CA LYS A 48 10.91 -1.54 13.22
C LYS A 48 12.32 -1.44 13.82
N LEU A 49 13.17 -0.58 13.25
CA LEU A 49 14.49 -0.28 13.82
C LEU A 49 14.36 0.40 15.19
N ARG A 50 13.53 1.40 15.29
CA ARG A 50 13.32 2.18 16.53
C ARG A 50 12.71 1.35 17.65
N GLU A 51 11.84 0.39 17.30
CA GLU A 51 11.23 -0.58 18.22
C GLU A 51 12.18 -1.74 18.58
N GLY A 52 13.39 -1.79 18.01
CA GLY A 52 14.35 -2.86 18.25
C GLY A 52 14.01 -4.20 17.59
N ALA A 53 13.00 -4.22 16.72
CA ALA A 53 12.60 -5.43 15.99
C ALA A 53 13.62 -5.86 14.93
N ILE A 54 14.41 -4.91 14.42
CA ILE A 54 15.53 -5.17 13.50
C ILE A 54 16.77 -4.38 13.93
N ARG A 55 17.95 -4.89 13.57
CA ARG A 55 19.24 -4.22 13.79
C ARG A 55 19.56 -3.25 12.65
N PRO A 56 20.48 -2.25 12.86
CA PRO A 56 20.86 -1.28 11.83
C PRO A 56 21.31 -1.90 10.51
N VAL A 57 22.05 -3.02 10.56
CA VAL A 57 22.49 -3.75 9.35
C VAL A 57 21.29 -4.27 8.55
N ALA A 58 20.31 -4.87 9.23
CA ALA A 58 19.10 -5.37 8.57
C ALA A 58 18.25 -4.22 8.00
N TYR A 59 18.14 -3.11 8.71
CA TYR A 59 17.48 -1.90 8.21
C TYR A 59 18.12 -1.38 6.93
N ALA A 60 19.45 -1.23 6.91
CA ALA A 60 20.19 -0.79 5.71
C ALA A 60 19.99 -1.76 4.53
N ALA A 61 20.00 -3.07 4.80
CA ALA A 61 19.76 -4.09 3.79
C ALA A 61 18.33 -3.99 3.19
N LEU A 62 17.30 -3.80 4.01
CA LEU A 62 15.92 -3.62 3.56
C LEU A 62 15.78 -2.40 2.63
N LEU A 63 16.35 -1.25 3.01
CA LEU A 63 16.34 -0.06 2.16
C LEU A 63 17.06 -0.28 0.84
N GLY A 64 18.21 -0.97 0.88
CA GLY A 64 18.97 -1.33 -0.32
C GLY A 64 18.19 -2.25 -1.26
N GLN A 65 17.50 -3.24 -0.73
CA GLN A 65 16.67 -4.16 -1.52
C GLN A 65 15.48 -3.44 -2.19
N VAL A 66 14.76 -2.60 -1.44
CA VAL A 66 13.64 -1.82 -2.02
C VAL A 66 14.13 -0.94 -3.15
N ARG A 67 15.28 -0.24 -2.96
CA ARG A 67 15.87 0.60 -4.01
C ARG A 67 16.23 -0.23 -5.24
N ALA A 68 16.96 -1.32 -5.07
CA ALA A 68 17.37 -2.18 -6.18
C ALA A 68 16.18 -2.75 -6.96
N HIS A 69 15.13 -3.19 -6.26
CA HIS A 69 13.92 -3.69 -6.91
C HIS A 69 13.16 -2.57 -7.64
N SER A 70 13.09 -1.36 -7.08
CA SER A 70 12.48 -0.20 -7.75
C SER A 70 13.23 0.18 -9.02
N GLU A 71 14.57 0.23 -8.96
CA GLU A 71 15.44 0.51 -10.12
C GLU A 71 15.32 -0.58 -11.20
N ALA A 72 15.13 -1.83 -10.80
CA ALA A 72 14.90 -2.96 -11.69
C ALA A 72 13.48 -3.02 -12.27
N GLY A 73 12.57 -2.10 -11.89
CA GLY A 73 11.20 -2.08 -12.38
C GLY A 73 10.30 -3.17 -11.79
N ALA A 74 10.63 -3.72 -10.60
CA ALA A 74 9.79 -4.71 -9.94
C ALA A 74 8.42 -4.17 -9.50
N PHE A 75 8.30 -2.84 -9.38
CA PHE A 75 7.06 -2.14 -9.03
C PHE A 75 6.72 -1.08 -10.05
N ARG A 76 5.44 -0.92 -10.32
CA ARG A 76 4.93 0.25 -11.04
C ARG A 76 4.54 1.32 -10.01
N TRP A 77 5.36 2.34 -9.89
CA TRP A 77 5.07 3.51 -9.07
C TRP A 77 4.17 4.49 -9.81
N LEU A 78 3.01 4.78 -9.22
CA LEU A 78 1.99 5.67 -9.80
C LEU A 78 2.07 7.02 -9.09
N ALA A 79 2.47 8.05 -9.82
CA ALA A 79 2.51 9.41 -9.29
C ALA A 79 1.09 9.96 -9.20
N PRO A 80 0.70 10.61 -8.07
CA PRO A 80 -0.56 11.32 -8.00
C PRO A 80 -0.52 12.54 -8.92
N ASP A 81 -1.59 12.74 -9.67
CA ASP A 81 -1.84 13.88 -10.55
C ASP A 81 -3.00 14.75 -10.03
N GLU A 82 -3.43 15.71 -10.82
CA GLU A 82 -4.52 16.61 -10.44
C GLU A 82 -5.86 15.85 -10.27
N GLU A 83 -6.12 14.85 -11.10
CA GLU A 83 -7.33 14.01 -11.02
C GLU A 83 -7.40 13.26 -9.69
N VAL A 84 -6.28 12.74 -9.20
CA VAL A 84 -6.18 12.11 -7.88
C VAL A 84 -6.59 13.09 -6.77
N PHE A 85 -6.08 14.33 -6.79
CA PHE A 85 -6.43 15.33 -5.77
C PHE A 85 -7.88 15.80 -5.88
N MET A 86 -8.42 15.94 -7.09
CA MET A 86 -9.83 16.24 -7.31
C MET A 86 -10.73 15.13 -6.78
N ARG A 87 -10.37 13.86 -7.01
CA ARG A 87 -11.10 12.71 -6.46
C ARG A 87 -11.11 12.73 -4.94
N ILE A 88 -9.97 12.98 -4.31
CA ILE A 88 -9.87 13.09 -2.85
C ILE A 88 -10.81 14.18 -2.33
N ALA A 89 -10.79 15.37 -2.93
CA ALA A 89 -11.64 16.48 -2.53
C ALA A 89 -13.13 16.13 -2.66
N GLN A 90 -13.53 15.51 -3.77
CA GLN A 90 -14.93 15.07 -4.01
C GLN A 90 -15.39 14.04 -2.97
N VAL A 91 -14.51 13.10 -2.61
CA VAL A 91 -14.82 12.09 -1.60
C VAL A 91 -14.99 12.75 -0.23
N TYR A 92 -14.05 13.58 0.22
CA TYR A 92 -14.16 14.23 1.53
C TYR A 92 -15.38 15.15 1.65
N GLN A 93 -15.85 15.78 0.57
CA GLN A 93 -17.08 16.57 0.58
C GLN A 93 -18.34 15.77 0.92
N LYS A 94 -18.34 14.46 0.64
CA LYS A 94 -19.49 13.56 0.80
C LYS A 94 -19.27 12.49 1.86
N LEU A 95 -18.03 12.41 2.42
CA LEU A 95 -17.67 11.34 3.34
C LEU A 95 -18.41 11.52 4.66
N PRO A 96 -19.14 10.50 5.15
CA PRO A 96 -19.76 10.56 6.46
C PRO A 96 -18.74 10.81 7.57
N ALA A 97 -19.07 11.64 8.56
CA ALA A 97 -18.19 11.94 9.68
C ALA A 97 -17.79 10.72 10.52
N SER A 98 -18.56 9.63 10.41
CA SER A 98 -18.24 8.34 11.05
C SER A 98 -17.13 7.54 10.34
N VAL A 99 -16.77 7.90 9.11
CA VAL A 99 -15.72 7.21 8.35
C VAL A 99 -14.37 7.85 8.64
N PHE A 100 -13.48 7.06 9.24
CA PHE A 100 -12.10 7.49 9.45
C PHE A 100 -11.28 7.23 8.18
N LEU A 101 -10.68 8.30 7.63
CA LEU A 101 -9.84 8.24 6.45
C LEU A 101 -8.65 9.19 6.63
N ARG A 102 -7.43 8.66 6.61
CA ARG A 102 -6.19 9.47 6.65
C ARG A 102 -5.84 9.95 5.25
N ALA A 103 -5.08 11.05 5.17
CA ALA A 103 -4.64 11.61 3.89
C ALA A 103 -3.85 10.60 3.04
N ALA A 104 -2.94 9.85 3.64
CA ALA A 104 -2.17 8.83 2.91
C ALA A 104 -3.05 7.69 2.37
N ASP A 105 -4.04 7.24 3.16
CA ASP A 105 -5.01 6.23 2.71
C ASP A 105 -5.86 6.77 1.56
N ALA A 106 -6.30 8.04 1.64
CA ALA A 106 -7.05 8.70 0.56
C ALA A 106 -6.22 8.80 -0.72
N MET A 107 -4.91 9.07 -0.61
CA MET A 107 -4.00 9.09 -1.76
C MET A 107 -3.86 7.70 -2.39
N HIS A 108 -3.73 6.62 -1.61
CA HIS A 108 -3.72 5.25 -2.14
C HIS A 108 -5.02 4.93 -2.88
N LEU A 109 -6.16 5.18 -2.24
CA LEU A 109 -7.48 4.86 -2.79
C LEU A 109 -7.77 5.65 -4.07
N ALA A 110 -7.50 6.96 -4.08
CA ALA A 110 -7.70 7.80 -5.25
C ALA A 110 -6.74 7.41 -6.39
N THR A 111 -5.45 7.20 -6.11
CA THR A 111 -4.48 6.78 -7.13
C THR A 111 -4.87 5.44 -7.74
N ALA A 112 -5.31 4.48 -6.94
CA ALA A 112 -5.80 3.20 -7.45
C ALA A 112 -7.02 3.39 -8.37
N ALA A 113 -8.01 4.16 -7.93
CA ALA A 113 -9.24 4.41 -8.70
C ALA A 113 -8.96 5.13 -10.03
N GLU A 114 -8.20 6.24 -10.01
CA GLU A 114 -7.89 7.02 -11.21
C GLU A 114 -6.94 6.28 -12.17
N SER A 115 -6.13 5.34 -11.66
CA SER A 115 -5.33 4.44 -12.49
C SER A 115 -6.10 3.22 -13.02
N GLY A 116 -7.42 3.15 -12.82
CA GLY A 116 -8.29 2.11 -13.37
C GLY A 116 -8.29 0.79 -12.61
N PHE A 117 -7.73 0.74 -11.41
CA PHE A 117 -7.84 -0.45 -10.55
C PHE A 117 -9.24 -0.55 -9.95
N ARG A 118 -9.78 -1.77 -9.93
CA ARG A 118 -11.07 -2.06 -9.28
C ARG A 118 -10.91 -2.60 -7.87
N VAL A 119 -9.72 -3.08 -7.54
CA VAL A 119 -9.39 -3.70 -6.26
C VAL A 119 -8.09 -3.11 -5.72
N ILE A 120 -8.08 -2.82 -4.42
CA ILE A 120 -6.88 -2.50 -3.64
C ILE A 120 -6.69 -3.57 -2.58
N TYR A 121 -5.45 -4.06 -2.45
CA TYR A 121 -5.08 -5.04 -1.42
C TYR A 121 -4.36 -4.36 -0.26
N SER A 122 -4.88 -4.59 0.94
CA SER A 122 -4.37 -4.00 2.17
C SER A 122 -4.67 -4.87 3.39
N SER A 123 -3.91 -4.72 4.47
CA SER A 123 -4.25 -5.20 5.79
C SER A 123 -4.84 -4.12 6.71
N ASP A 124 -4.92 -2.88 6.26
CA ASP A 124 -5.53 -1.79 7.02
C ASP A 124 -7.06 -1.81 6.86
N THR A 125 -7.75 -2.23 7.91
CA THR A 125 -9.21 -2.34 7.93
C THR A 125 -9.91 -1.01 7.69
N ARG A 126 -9.31 0.12 8.05
CA ARG A 126 -9.88 1.46 7.85
C ARG A 126 -9.78 1.87 6.38
N LEU A 127 -8.63 1.64 5.75
CA LEU A 127 -8.45 1.83 4.31
C LEU A 127 -9.44 0.97 3.52
N LEU A 128 -9.54 -0.32 3.87
CA LEU A 128 -10.46 -1.24 3.20
C LEU A 128 -11.92 -0.79 3.32
N ALA A 129 -12.35 -0.34 4.51
CA ALA A 129 -13.70 0.16 4.74
C ALA A 129 -14.01 1.43 3.94
N ALA A 130 -12.99 2.27 3.67
CA ALA A 130 -13.12 3.51 2.91
C ALA A 130 -13.10 3.30 1.38
N ALA A 131 -12.61 2.18 0.88
CA ALA A 131 -12.40 1.92 -0.55
C ALA A 131 -13.68 2.11 -1.40
N LYS A 132 -14.83 1.71 -0.89
CA LYS A 132 -16.13 1.88 -1.54
C LYS A 132 -16.48 3.34 -1.88
N HIS A 133 -15.99 4.30 -1.10
CA HIS A 133 -16.24 5.72 -1.34
C HIS A 133 -15.43 6.26 -2.53
N PHE A 134 -14.40 5.51 -2.96
CA PHE A 134 -13.63 5.77 -4.17
C PHE A 134 -14.10 4.94 -5.37
N GLY A 135 -15.14 4.12 -5.21
CA GLY A 135 -15.68 3.25 -6.26
C GLY A 135 -14.84 2.01 -6.53
N ILE A 136 -13.99 1.62 -5.59
CA ILE A 136 -13.16 0.41 -5.67
C ILE A 136 -13.43 -0.53 -4.50
N GLU A 137 -13.04 -1.79 -4.64
CA GLU A 137 -13.15 -2.82 -3.62
C GLU A 137 -11.85 -2.94 -2.82
N GLY A 138 -11.95 -3.00 -1.50
CA GLY A 138 -10.84 -3.33 -0.62
C GLY A 138 -10.79 -4.81 -0.30
N GLN A 139 -9.65 -5.47 -0.53
CA GLN A 139 -9.46 -6.89 -0.24
C GLN A 139 -8.27 -7.14 0.69
N ASN A 140 -8.40 -8.17 1.53
CA ASN A 140 -7.32 -8.68 2.37
C ASN A 140 -7.23 -10.20 2.24
N VAL A 141 -6.09 -10.72 1.76
CA VAL A 141 -5.85 -12.17 1.65
C VAL A 141 -5.23 -12.76 2.92
N ILE A 142 -4.88 -11.91 3.91
CA ILE A 142 -4.25 -12.35 5.15
C ILE A 142 -5.32 -13.00 6.04
N GLY A 143 -5.10 -14.27 6.45
CA GLY A 143 -6.04 -15.02 7.28
C GLY A 143 -7.21 -15.64 6.53
N GLN A 144 -7.26 -15.53 5.21
CA GLN A 144 -8.12 -16.38 4.39
C GLN A 144 -7.39 -17.69 4.18
N SER A 145 -7.91 -18.76 4.76
CA SER A 145 -7.45 -20.12 4.42
C SER A 145 -7.83 -20.42 2.96
N PRO A 146 -6.96 -21.10 2.22
CA PRO A 146 -7.27 -21.54 0.85
C PRO A 146 -8.47 -22.46 0.81
#